data_89ff22c39e8765b8a35cf3e775027386
#
_entry.id   89ff22c39e8765b8a35cf3e775027386
#
_cell.length_a   1.000
_cell.length_b   1.000
_cell.length_c   1.000
_cell.angle_alpha   90.00
_cell.angle_beta   90.00
_cell.angle_gamma   90.00
#
_symmetry.space_group_name_H-M   'P 1'
#
loop_
_entity.id
_entity.type
_entity.pdbx_description
1 polymer ?
#
loop_
_entity_poly.entity_id
_entity_poly.type
_entity_poly.pdbx_seq_one_letter_code
_entity_poly.pdbx_strand_id
1 'polypeptide(L)'
;MRPARFLLLFLFPLQHNKDQITMTSAANLSTDSRPPSTEAASARAPLDARKNEEPKPGFFKRFGLIFAFIALALICLAPEQQGLTVAGQRMIGIMVFAVITWSSTAVSFPVSGGLIMALIAVLIGLSPKPDGTGIIGTTAGMKTALTGFSSPAFCLVGAALFLAVAMMRTGLDKRIALLTLSKIGATPNRVVIGIILCGFILSFFVPSTTARVACLVPIVIGMIRAFGLQIKSAFGAMLMITVAQVDSVWNVGIKTAAAQNMVAVNFIRDITGQEISWLDWFIAAAPFAALMSVVLYFVVTKLLGGSVEPFQGGEAAVRKQLASAP
;
A
#
# COMPACT_ATOMS: atom_id res chain seq x y z
N MET A 1 -3.14 36.53 10.12
CA MET A 1 -2.70 35.10 10.27
C MET A 1 -1.81 34.74 9.10
N ARG A 2 -0.55 34.38 9.32
CA ARG A 2 0.46 34.24 8.25
C ARG A 2 0.35 32.85 7.59
N PRO A 3 0.21 32.73 6.25
CA PRO A 3 0.01 31.47 5.55
C PRO A 3 1.23 30.51 5.56
N ALA A 4 2.40 31.00 5.95
CA ALA A 4 3.63 30.20 5.95
C ALA A 4 3.71 29.11 7.04
N ARG A 5 2.89 29.14 8.09
CA ARG A 5 2.87 28.12 9.16
C ARG A 5 2.07 26.87 8.79
N PHE A 6 1.19 26.96 7.80
CA PHE A 6 0.38 25.81 7.37
C PHE A 6 1.17 24.85 6.47
N LEU A 7 2.10 25.37 5.68
CA LEU A 7 2.93 24.55 4.77
C LEU A 7 4.03 23.76 5.49
N LEU A 8 4.54 24.29 6.61
CA LEU A 8 5.58 23.61 7.40
C LEU A 8 5.07 22.42 8.21
N LEU A 9 3.78 22.35 8.52
CA LEU A 9 3.15 21.22 9.19
C LEU A 9 2.96 19.99 8.29
N PHE A 10 3.02 20.17 6.97
CA PHE A 10 2.90 19.10 5.98
C PHE A 10 4.23 18.45 5.59
N LEU A 11 5.35 19.12 5.83
CA LEU A 11 6.68 18.66 5.39
C LEU A 11 7.47 17.87 6.45
N PHE A 12 7.08 17.90 7.74
CA PHE A 12 7.79 17.20 8.82
C PHE A 12 6.84 16.55 9.85
N PRO A 13 6.31 15.35 9.61
CA PRO A 13 5.45 14.69 10.60
C PRO A 13 6.13 13.62 11.48
N LEU A 14 7.44 13.58 11.68
CA LEU A 14 8.06 12.42 12.36
C LEU A 14 9.13 12.72 13.40
N GLN A 15 9.11 13.84 14.10
CA GLN A 15 10.15 14.06 15.13
C GLN A 15 9.68 14.59 16.50
N HIS A 16 8.42 14.38 16.89
CA HIS A 16 7.98 14.94 18.18
C HIS A 16 7.27 13.96 19.14
N ASN A 17 7.73 12.69 19.18
CA ASN A 17 7.19 11.73 20.17
C ASN A 17 8.24 10.87 20.87
N LYS A 18 9.46 11.35 21.07
CA LYS A 18 10.45 10.65 21.91
C LYS A 18 10.58 11.22 23.34
N ASP A 19 10.15 12.44 23.57
CA ASP A 19 10.43 13.15 24.86
C ASP A 19 9.30 13.07 25.89
N GLN A 20 8.12 12.54 25.55
CA GLN A 20 7.02 12.39 26.51
C GLN A 20 6.95 11.05 27.24
N ILE A 21 7.73 10.05 26.85
CA ILE A 21 7.72 8.72 27.51
C ILE A 21 8.67 8.66 28.71
N THR A 22 9.59 9.59 28.86
CA THR A 22 10.61 9.59 29.91
C THR A 22 10.22 10.27 31.22
N MET A 23 9.11 11.02 31.28
CA MET A 23 8.74 11.76 32.51
C MET A 23 7.66 11.11 33.39
N THR A 24 7.02 10.01 32.96
CA THR A 24 5.97 9.35 33.78
C THR A 24 6.45 8.13 34.54
N SER A 25 7.72 7.75 34.41
CA SER A 25 8.28 6.55 35.07
C SER A 25 9.06 6.84 36.36
N ALA A 26 9.17 8.08 36.80
CA ALA A 26 10.02 8.43 37.96
C ALA A 26 9.27 8.60 39.29
N ALA A 27 7.96 8.38 39.37
CA ALA A 27 7.16 8.75 40.53
C ALA A 27 6.64 7.58 41.40
N ASN A 28 7.04 6.34 41.18
CA ASN A 28 6.63 5.22 42.06
C ASN A 28 7.77 4.22 42.31
N LEU A 29 8.71 4.58 43.16
CA LEU A 29 9.66 3.68 43.78
C LEU A 29 9.70 3.94 45.28
N SER A 30 8.83 3.25 46.05
CA SER A 30 8.98 3.07 47.47
C SER A 30 9.18 1.58 47.78
N THR A 31 10.37 1.27 48.25
CA THR A 31 10.72 0.25 49.26
C THR A 31 10.07 -1.13 49.16
N ASP A 32 10.76 -2.09 48.53
CA ASP A 32 10.82 -3.48 48.99
C ASP A 32 12.26 -4.00 48.83
N SER A 33 12.88 -4.28 49.98
CA SER A 33 14.28 -4.70 50.18
C SER A 33 14.41 -6.22 50.22
N ARG A 34 14.11 -6.92 49.09
CA ARG A 34 14.50 -8.31 48.90
C ARG A 34 15.40 -8.48 47.69
N PRO A 35 16.52 -9.23 47.78
CA PRO A 35 17.34 -9.49 46.62
C PRO A 35 16.53 -10.32 45.60
N PRO A 36 16.52 -9.95 44.29
CA PRO A 36 15.78 -10.67 43.26
C PRO A 36 16.41 -12.04 43.02
N SER A 37 15.57 -13.08 42.91
CA SER A 37 15.97 -14.43 42.51
C SER A 37 16.62 -14.40 41.13
N THR A 38 17.56 -15.31 40.87
CA THR A 38 18.37 -15.36 39.64
C THR A 38 17.57 -15.44 38.34
N GLU A 39 16.31 -15.88 38.41
CA GLU A 39 15.37 -15.92 37.29
C GLU A 39 14.80 -14.55 36.91
N ALA A 40 14.64 -13.66 37.90
CA ALA A 40 14.14 -12.29 37.64
C ALA A 40 15.22 -11.37 37.06
N ALA A 41 16.50 -11.69 37.22
CA ALA A 41 17.62 -10.95 36.65
C ALA A 41 17.75 -11.18 35.12
N SER A 42 17.40 -12.37 34.65
CA SER A 42 17.41 -12.73 33.21
C SER A 42 16.30 -12.01 32.40
N ALA A 43 15.20 -11.65 33.07
CA ALA A 43 14.07 -10.97 32.41
C ALA A 43 14.25 -9.45 32.29
N ARG A 44 15.28 -8.88 32.92
CA ARG A 44 15.55 -7.41 32.93
C ARG A 44 16.77 -7.00 32.09
N ALA A 45 17.16 -7.79 31.10
CA ALA A 45 18.10 -7.32 30.10
C ALA A 45 17.49 -6.10 29.41
N PRO A 46 18.23 -4.97 29.29
CA PRO A 46 17.71 -3.76 28.66
C PRO A 46 17.22 -4.09 27.25
N LEU A 47 16.01 -3.67 26.91
CA LEU A 47 15.41 -3.80 25.57
C LEU A 47 16.24 -3.12 24.48
N ASP A 48 17.22 -2.30 24.87
CA ASP A 48 18.17 -1.62 23.97
C ASP A 48 19.29 -2.50 23.43
N ALA A 49 19.49 -3.73 23.94
CA ALA A 49 20.53 -4.63 23.48
C ALA A 49 20.10 -5.53 22.30
N ARG A 50 18.83 -5.56 21.94
CA ARG A 50 18.41 -6.05 20.64
C ARG A 50 18.56 -4.90 19.63
N LYS A 51 19.78 -4.59 19.20
CA LYS A 51 20.01 -4.01 17.90
C LYS A 51 19.18 -4.86 16.93
N ASN A 52 18.07 -4.30 16.44
CA ASN A 52 17.41 -4.82 15.27
C ASN A 52 18.50 -4.77 14.17
N GLU A 53 19.20 -5.86 13.96
CA GLU A 53 19.97 -6.05 12.75
C GLU A 53 18.92 -6.05 11.65
N GLU A 54 18.77 -4.90 11.01
CA GLU A 54 17.99 -4.81 9.77
C GLU A 54 18.56 -5.88 8.85
N PRO A 55 17.75 -6.80 8.34
CA PRO A 55 18.22 -7.85 7.47
C PRO A 55 19.01 -7.19 6.34
N LYS A 56 20.26 -7.64 6.15
CA LYS A 56 21.14 -7.09 5.10
C LYS A 56 20.35 -6.98 3.81
N PRO A 57 20.37 -5.82 3.13
CA PRO A 57 19.58 -5.62 1.92
C PRO A 57 19.94 -6.71 0.92
N GLY A 58 18.93 -7.44 0.43
CA GLY A 58 19.11 -8.52 -0.53
C GLY A 58 19.85 -8.02 -1.79
N PHE A 59 20.48 -8.92 -2.52
CA PHE A 59 21.27 -8.63 -3.71
C PHE A 59 20.51 -7.70 -4.70
N PHE A 60 19.24 -7.96 -4.96
CA PHE A 60 18.38 -7.15 -5.83
C PHE A 60 18.18 -5.71 -5.32
N LYS A 61 18.05 -5.51 -4.02
CA LYS A 61 17.93 -4.17 -3.44
C LYS A 61 19.23 -3.38 -3.58
N ARG A 62 20.39 -4.06 -3.49
CA ARG A 62 21.70 -3.42 -3.57
C ARG A 62 22.10 -3.05 -5.00
N PHE A 63 21.79 -3.90 -5.96
CA PHE A 63 22.24 -3.75 -7.36
C PHE A 63 21.12 -3.36 -8.33
N GLY A 64 19.87 -3.28 -7.87
CA GLY A 64 18.70 -3.01 -8.71
C GLY A 64 18.80 -1.72 -9.53
N LEU A 65 19.35 -0.65 -8.94
CA LEU A 65 19.56 0.61 -9.64
C LEU A 65 20.60 0.46 -10.78
N ILE A 66 21.65 -0.30 -10.55
CA ILE A 66 22.71 -0.56 -11.57
C ILE A 66 22.10 -1.36 -12.73
N PHE A 67 21.32 -2.41 -12.41
CA PHE A 67 20.62 -3.20 -13.45
C PHE A 67 19.61 -2.35 -14.23
N ALA A 68 18.91 -1.42 -13.56
CA ALA A 68 17.98 -0.51 -14.22
C ALA A 68 18.70 0.40 -15.23
N PHE A 69 19.87 0.98 -14.87
CA PHE A 69 20.65 1.79 -15.79
C PHE A 69 21.27 0.97 -16.92
N ILE A 70 21.73 -0.24 -16.66
CA ILE A 70 22.26 -1.13 -17.71
C ILE A 70 21.13 -1.46 -18.70
N ALA A 71 19.95 -1.84 -18.24
CA ALA A 71 18.80 -2.14 -19.10
C ALA A 71 18.38 -0.90 -19.93
N LEU A 72 18.34 0.27 -19.31
CA LEU A 72 18.08 1.53 -20.01
C LEU A 72 19.11 1.76 -21.12
N ALA A 73 20.40 1.63 -20.80
CA ALA A 73 21.47 1.85 -21.77
C ALA A 73 21.39 0.85 -22.93
N LEU A 74 21.16 -0.43 -22.65
CA LEU A 74 21.02 -1.46 -23.68
C LEU A 74 19.87 -1.16 -24.63
N ILE A 75 18.71 -0.71 -24.11
CA ILE A 75 17.56 -0.36 -24.96
C ILE A 75 17.83 0.92 -25.75
N CYS A 76 18.45 1.95 -25.15
CA CYS A 76 18.76 3.20 -25.83
C CYS A 76 19.83 3.05 -26.93
N LEU A 77 20.74 2.08 -26.78
CA LEU A 77 21.84 1.81 -27.75
C LEU A 77 21.46 0.70 -28.75
N ALA A 78 20.32 0.06 -28.59
CA ALA A 78 19.84 -0.95 -29.54
C ALA A 78 19.58 -0.31 -30.92
N PRO A 79 19.77 -1.07 -32.01
CA PRO A 79 19.49 -0.58 -33.37
C PRO A 79 18.02 -0.16 -33.50
N GLU A 80 17.81 0.89 -34.30
CA GLU A 80 16.48 1.43 -34.57
C GLU A 80 15.55 0.35 -35.15
N GLN A 81 14.36 0.21 -34.58
CA GLN A 81 13.37 -0.72 -35.04
C GLN A 81 12.40 -0.07 -36.02
N GLN A 82 12.05 -0.77 -37.09
CA GLN A 82 11.08 -0.28 -38.08
C GLN A 82 9.76 0.09 -37.41
N GLY A 83 9.31 1.33 -37.61
CA GLY A 83 8.07 1.84 -37.05
C GLY A 83 8.16 2.44 -35.64
N LEU A 84 9.32 2.42 -35.01
CA LEU A 84 9.55 3.01 -33.68
C LEU A 84 10.48 4.20 -33.78
N THR A 85 10.02 5.38 -33.31
CA THR A 85 10.88 6.57 -33.22
C THR A 85 11.94 6.41 -32.14
N VAL A 86 13.09 7.09 -32.28
CA VAL A 86 14.16 7.11 -31.25
C VAL A 86 13.61 7.57 -29.89
N ALA A 87 12.71 8.55 -29.88
CA ALA A 87 12.03 9.00 -28.67
C ALA A 87 11.17 7.89 -28.05
N GLY A 88 10.44 7.13 -28.88
CA GLY A 88 9.65 5.97 -28.44
C GLY A 88 10.52 4.87 -27.85
N GLN A 89 11.63 4.53 -28.49
CA GLN A 89 12.58 3.53 -27.97
C GLN A 89 13.18 3.95 -26.62
N ARG A 90 13.57 5.21 -26.47
CA ARG A 90 14.06 5.76 -25.19
C ARG A 90 12.97 5.76 -24.12
N MET A 91 11.71 6.02 -24.47
CA MET A 91 10.60 5.95 -23.55
C MET A 91 10.38 4.51 -23.04
N ILE A 92 10.50 3.49 -23.91
CA ILE A 92 10.46 2.07 -23.50
C ILE A 92 11.62 1.77 -22.55
N GLY A 93 12.82 2.27 -22.83
CA GLY A 93 13.97 2.14 -21.92
C GLY A 93 13.70 2.72 -20.54
N ILE A 94 13.11 3.92 -20.47
CA ILE A 94 12.72 4.56 -19.20
C ILE A 94 11.64 3.76 -18.48
N MET A 95 10.68 3.19 -19.20
CA MET A 95 9.66 2.33 -18.61
C MET A 95 10.27 1.08 -17.98
N VAL A 96 11.19 0.39 -18.67
CA VAL A 96 11.91 -0.76 -18.12
C VAL A 96 12.74 -0.38 -16.91
N PHE A 97 13.44 0.77 -16.97
CA PHE A 97 14.14 1.34 -15.83
C PHE A 97 13.22 1.52 -14.61
N ALA A 98 12.04 2.10 -14.81
CA ALA A 98 11.04 2.31 -13.75
C ALA A 98 10.59 0.97 -13.13
N VAL A 99 10.25 -0.03 -13.96
CA VAL A 99 9.81 -1.35 -13.49
C VAL A 99 10.91 -2.03 -12.65
N ILE A 100 12.16 -2.04 -13.12
CA ILE A 100 13.27 -2.65 -12.38
C ILE A 100 13.52 -1.91 -11.06
N THR A 101 13.49 -0.58 -11.08
CA THR A 101 13.72 0.25 -9.88
C THR A 101 12.63 0.03 -8.83
N TRP A 102 11.37 -0.05 -9.23
CA TRP A 102 10.25 -0.29 -8.31
C TRP A 102 10.21 -1.73 -7.80
N SER A 103 10.49 -2.71 -8.65
CA SER A 103 10.51 -4.12 -8.25
C SER A 103 11.67 -4.44 -7.29
N SER A 104 12.82 -3.81 -7.49
CA SER A 104 13.99 -3.99 -6.62
C SER A 104 13.92 -3.20 -5.32
N THR A 105 13.03 -2.19 -5.23
CA THR A 105 12.98 -1.24 -4.10
C THR A 105 14.34 -0.64 -3.77
N ALA A 106 15.20 -0.48 -4.79
CA ALA A 106 16.57 0.00 -4.64
C ALA A 106 16.64 1.45 -4.13
N VAL A 107 15.68 2.28 -4.53
CA VAL A 107 15.50 3.66 -4.06
C VAL A 107 14.04 3.90 -3.67
N SER A 108 13.80 4.94 -2.86
CA SER A 108 12.43 5.30 -2.46
C SER A 108 11.60 5.78 -3.66
N PHE A 109 10.28 5.62 -3.60
CA PHE A 109 9.37 6.03 -4.68
C PHE A 109 9.52 7.51 -5.10
N PRO A 110 9.64 8.50 -4.19
CA PRO A 110 9.87 9.89 -4.59
C PRO A 110 11.18 10.09 -5.35
N VAL A 111 12.26 9.43 -4.95
CA VAL A 111 13.55 9.50 -5.63
C VAL A 111 13.48 8.86 -7.01
N SER A 112 12.85 7.69 -7.13
CA SER A 112 12.67 7.03 -8.44
C SER A 112 11.80 7.87 -9.37
N GLY A 113 10.73 8.49 -8.86
CA GLY A 113 9.90 9.42 -9.63
C GLY A 113 10.70 10.62 -10.16
N GLY A 114 11.54 11.24 -9.31
CA GLY A 114 12.43 12.32 -9.72
C GLY A 114 13.44 11.90 -10.80
N LEU A 115 14.05 10.71 -10.65
CA LEU A 115 14.95 10.15 -11.66
C LEU A 115 14.23 9.89 -12.99
N ILE A 116 13.03 9.32 -12.98
CA ILE A 116 12.24 9.08 -14.18
C ILE A 116 11.93 10.40 -14.89
N MET A 117 11.50 11.43 -14.16
CA MET A 117 11.24 12.75 -14.74
C MET A 117 12.50 13.35 -15.37
N ALA A 118 13.64 13.26 -14.68
CA ALA A 118 14.93 13.73 -15.22
C ALA A 118 15.33 12.96 -16.49
N LEU A 119 15.18 11.64 -16.49
CA LEU A 119 15.45 10.80 -17.66
C LEU A 119 14.54 11.14 -18.84
N ILE A 120 13.24 11.37 -18.62
CA ILE A 120 12.32 11.81 -19.68
C ILE A 120 12.78 13.18 -20.21
N ALA A 121 13.04 14.15 -19.34
CA ALA A 121 13.43 15.49 -19.75
C ALA A 121 14.70 15.48 -20.62
N VAL A 122 15.69 14.68 -20.25
CA VAL A 122 16.98 14.62 -20.94
C VAL A 122 16.93 13.71 -22.15
N LEU A 123 16.53 12.44 -22.01
CA LEU A 123 16.61 11.45 -23.10
C LEU A 123 15.59 11.74 -24.19
N ILE A 124 14.38 12.14 -23.85
CA ILE A 124 13.39 12.54 -24.86
C ILE A 124 13.73 13.90 -25.44
N GLY A 125 14.19 14.85 -24.60
CA GLY A 125 14.62 16.16 -25.07
C GLY A 125 15.79 16.11 -26.06
N LEU A 126 16.72 15.18 -25.89
CA LEU A 126 17.86 14.94 -26.80
C LEU A 126 17.50 14.00 -27.97
N SER A 127 16.27 13.53 -28.08
CA SER A 127 15.85 12.70 -29.22
C SER A 127 15.63 13.56 -30.46
N PRO A 128 15.93 13.00 -31.65
CA PRO A 128 15.63 13.68 -32.91
C PRO A 128 14.12 13.86 -33.07
N LYS A 129 13.72 14.95 -33.70
CA LYS A 129 12.34 15.15 -34.09
C LYS A 129 11.96 14.21 -35.24
N PRO A 130 10.67 13.80 -35.33
CA PRO A 130 10.20 12.94 -36.43
C PRO A 130 10.38 13.53 -37.82
N ASP A 131 10.43 14.86 -37.89
CA ASP A 131 10.61 15.61 -39.14
C ASP A 131 12.09 15.79 -39.56
N GLY A 132 13.04 15.28 -38.75
CA GLY A 132 14.48 15.38 -39.01
C GLY A 132 15.07 16.80 -38.82
N THR A 133 14.31 17.80 -38.34
CA THR A 133 14.74 19.21 -38.24
C THR A 133 15.53 19.53 -36.95
N GLY A 134 16.12 18.52 -36.28
CA GLY A 134 16.89 18.72 -35.07
C GLY A 134 16.37 17.90 -33.89
N ILE A 135 16.67 18.33 -32.65
CA ILE A 135 16.23 17.65 -31.43
C ILE A 135 14.89 18.21 -30.90
N ILE A 136 14.18 17.40 -30.12
CA ILE A 136 12.91 17.79 -29.49
C ILE A 136 13.10 18.99 -28.55
N GLY A 137 14.21 19.01 -27.82
CA GLY A 137 14.57 20.04 -26.84
C GLY A 137 14.19 19.63 -25.40
N THR A 138 15.08 19.93 -24.46
CA THR A 138 14.90 19.55 -23.04
C THR A 138 13.69 20.23 -22.39
N THR A 139 13.32 21.42 -22.84
CA THR A 139 12.07 22.10 -22.39
C THR A 139 10.84 21.33 -22.78
N ALA A 140 10.77 20.78 -23.98
CA ALA A 140 9.66 19.92 -24.42
C ALA A 140 9.68 18.57 -23.70
N GLY A 141 10.87 17.97 -23.51
CA GLY A 141 11.04 16.78 -22.69
C GLY A 141 10.56 16.97 -21.26
N MET A 142 10.88 18.11 -20.64
CA MET A 142 10.39 18.44 -19.29
C MET A 142 8.86 18.61 -19.26
N LYS A 143 8.28 19.27 -20.26
CA LYS A 143 6.81 19.34 -20.37
C LYS A 143 6.19 17.95 -20.45
N THR A 144 6.77 17.04 -21.24
CA THR A 144 6.33 15.65 -21.33
C THR A 144 6.43 14.95 -19.98
N ALA A 145 7.53 15.11 -19.24
CA ALA A 145 7.72 14.54 -17.92
C ALA A 145 6.65 15.01 -16.91
N LEU A 146 6.21 16.27 -17.03
CA LEU A 146 5.23 16.88 -16.11
C LEU A 146 3.76 16.64 -16.53
N THR A 147 3.49 16.11 -17.73
CA THR A 147 2.13 15.88 -18.22
C THR A 147 1.29 15.02 -17.27
N GLY A 148 1.91 14.03 -16.63
CA GLY A 148 1.24 13.15 -15.66
C GLY A 148 0.63 13.92 -14.46
N PHE A 149 1.27 15.01 -14.02
CA PHE A 149 0.80 15.81 -12.88
C PHE A 149 -0.40 16.70 -13.20
N SER A 150 -0.64 17.02 -14.47
CA SER A 150 -1.81 17.77 -14.92
C SER A 150 -2.98 16.89 -15.36
N SER A 151 -2.87 15.57 -15.20
CA SER A 151 -3.95 14.65 -15.57
C SER A 151 -5.09 14.66 -14.53
N PRO A 152 -6.36 14.55 -14.97
CA PRO A 152 -7.49 14.40 -14.05
C PRO A 152 -7.33 13.21 -13.10
N ALA A 153 -6.65 12.13 -13.53
CA ALA A 153 -6.35 10.98 -12.71
C ALA A 153 -5.45 11.32 -11.51
N PHE A 154 -4.42 12.13 -11.72
CA PHE A 154 -3.55 12.59 -10.64
C PHE A 154 -4.31 13.40 -9.59
N CYS A 155 -5.14 14.36 -10.04
CA CYS A 155 -5.95 15.18 -9.14
C CYS A 155 -6.96 14.33 -8.36
N LEU A 156 -7.62 13.37 -9.01
CA LEU A 156 -8.58 12.48 -8.35
C LEU A 156 -7.91 11.58 -7.30
N VAL A 157 -6.77 10.97 -7.65
CA VAL A 157 -6.00 10.14 -6.72
C VAL A 157 -5.49 10.98 -5.55
N GLY A 158 -4.99 12.18 -5.81
CA GLY A 158 -4.55 13.11 -4.76
C GLY A 158 -5.69 13.46 -3.79
N ALA A 159 -6.84 13.87 -4.30
CA ALA A 159 -8.01 14.17 -3.48
C ALA A 159 -8.47 12.95 -2.66
N ALA A 160 -8.47 11.78 -3.27
CA ALA A 160 -8.86 10.54 -2.61
C ALA A 160 -7.87 10.11 -1.50
N LEU A 161 -6.57 10.39 -1.64
CA LEU A 161 -5.60 10.16 -0.57
C LEU A 161 -5.82 11.10 0.63
N PHE A 162 -6.20 12.36 0.40
CA PHE A 162 -6.60 13.26 1.49
C PHE A 162 -7.81 12.72 2.26
N LEU A 163 -8.83 12.21 1.53
CA LEU A 163 -10.00 11.59 2.17
C LEU A 163 -9.59 10.35 2.97
N ALA A 164 -8.72 9.49 2.44
CA ALA A 164 -8.21 8.32 3.16
C ALA A 164 -7.49 8.71 4.46
N VAL A 165 -6.64 9.74 4.44
CA VAL A 165 -5.98 10.26 5.65
C VAL A 165 -7.00 10.79 6.66
N ALA A 166 -8.04 11.50 6.21
CA ALA A 166 -9.10 11.98 7.08
C ALA A 166 -9.85 10.82 7.76
N MET A 167 -10.18 9.76 7.01
CA MET A 167 -10.82 8.55 7.55
C MET A 167 -9.94 7.84 8.57
N MET A 168 -8.63 7.70 8.28
CA MET A 168 -7.68 7.09 9.22
C MET A 168 -7.52 7.93 10.50
N ARG A 169 -7.49 9.26 10.38
CA ARG A 169 -7.38 10.16 11.53
C ARG A 169 -8.62 10.18 12.43
N THR A 170 -9.80 10.00 11.84
CA THR A 170 -11.08 9.94 12.57
C THR A 170 -11.40 8.54 13.08
N GLY A 171 -10.64 7.50 12.67
CA GLY A 171 -10.91 6.10 13.00
C GLY A 171 -12.19 5.55 12.35
N LEU A 172 -12.75 6.25 11.35
CA LEU A 172 -13.98 5.83 10.68
C LEU A 172 -13.80 4.52 9.92
N ASP A 173 -12.64 4.30 9.32
CA ASP A 173 -12.23 3.05 8.68
C ASP A 173 -12.29 1.87 9.66
N LYS A 174 -11.74 2.04 10.86
CA LYS A 174 -11.81 1.03 11.93
C LYS A 174 -13.24 0.77 12.38
N ARG A 175 -14.06 1.81 12.53
CA ARG A 175 -15.46 1.66 12.91
C ARG A 175 -16.25 0.88 11.86
N ILE A 176 -16.10 1.19 10.58
CA ILE A 176 -16.75 0.46 9.48
C ILE A 176 -16.33 -1.03 9.52
N ALA A 177 -15.05 -1.31 9.67
CA ALA A 177 -14.54 -2.68 9.72
C ALA A 177 -15.10 -3.46 10.93
N LEU A 178 -15.05 -2.88 12.14
CA LEU A 178 -15.54 -3.52 13.35
C LEU A 178 -17.06 -3.72 13.33
N LEU A 179 -17.83 -2.75 12.84
CA LEU A 179 -19.29 -2.88 12.69
C LEU A 179 -19.65 -3.99 11.70
N THR A 180 -18.91 -4.10 10.60
CA THR A 180 -19.13 -5.17 9.61
C THR A 180 -18.84 -6.54 10.23
N LEU A 181 -17.69 -6.68 10.91
CA LEU A 181 -17.26 -7.93 11.54
C LEU A 181 -18.19 -8.35 12.69
N SER A 182 -18.70 -7.39 13.48
CA SER A 182 -19.58 -7.68 14.61
C SER A 182 -20.93 -8.31 14.21
N LYS A 183 -21.40 -8.03 12.98
CA LYS A 183 -22.67 -8.54 12.47
C LYS A 183 -22.59 -9.95 11.90
N ILE A 184 -21.38 -10.42 11.56
CA ILE A 184 -21.20 -11.68 10.81
C ILE A 184 -21.00 -12.89 11.75
N GLY A 185 -20.54 -12.64 12.98
CA GLY A 185 -20.33 -13.68 13.99
C GLY A 185 -18.90 -14.23 13.98
N ALA A 186 -18.58 -15.10 14.95
CA ALA A 186 -17.22 -15.44 15.36
C ALA A 186 -16.74 -16.84 14.94
N THR A 187 -17.47 -17.53 14.06
CA THR A 187 -16.96 -18.81 13.52
C THR A 187 -15.85 -18.53 12.47
N PRO A 188 -14.86 -19.41 12.32
CA PRO A 188 -13.71 -19.19 11.42
C PRO A 188 -14.13 -18.80 9.99
N ASN A 189 -15.08 -19.53 9.42
CA ASN A 189 -15.57 -19.28 8.07
C ASN A 189 -16.32 -17.94 7.96
N ARG A 190 -17.10 -17.58 8.97
CA ARG A 190 -17.81 -16.30 9.02
C ARG A 190 -16.84 -15.13 9.15
N VAL A 191 -15.74 -15.28 9.90
CA VAL A 191 -14.72 -14.25 10.00
C VAL A 191 -14.06 -13.99 8.65
N VAL A 192 -13.79 -15.03 7.86
CA VAL A 192 -13.27 -14.87 6.48
C VAL A 192 -14.26 -14.09 5.61
N ILE A 193 -15.56 -14.44 5.64
CA ILE A 193 -16.60 -13.70 4.93
C ILE A 193 -16.64 -12.24 5.41
N GLY A 194 -16.52 -12.04 6.73
CA GLY A 194 -16.47 -10.71 7.32
C GLY A 194 -15.35 -9.85 6.79
N ILE A 195 -14.15 -10.40 6.68
CA ILE A 195 -13.00 -9.70 6.12
C ILE A 195 -13.22 -9.39 4.63
N ILE A 196 -13.77 -10.34 3.86
CA ILE A 196 -14.09 -10.12 2.44
C ILE A 196 -15.08 -8.97 2.29
N LEU A 197 -16.13 -8.95 3.10
CA LEU A 197 -17.13 -7.88 3.07
C LEU A 197 -16.57 -6.55 3.55
N CYS A 198 -15.70 -6.54 4.55
CA CYS A 198 -14.97 -5.33 4.98
C CYS A 198 -14.11 -4.75 3.86
N GLY A 199 -13.31 -5.57 3.20
CA GLY A 199 -12.48 -5.14 2.08
C GLY A 199 -13.31 -4.56 0.94
N PHE A 200 -14.44 -5.21 0.61
CA PHE A 200 -15.42 -4.69 -0.36
C PHE A 200 -15.92 -3.30 0.03
N ILE A 201 -16.47 -3.15 1.24
CA ILE A 201 -17.05 -1.89 1.72
C ILE A 201 -15.98 -0.79 1.76
N LEU A 202 -14.80 -1.08 2.33
CA LEU A 202 -13.72 -0.10 2.43
C LEU A 202 -13.19 0.33 1.06
N SER A 203 -13.31 -0.50 0.03
CA SER A 203 -12.86 -0.17 -1.33
C SER A 203 -13.64 0.98 -1.98
N PHE A 204 -14.87 1.28 -1.51
CA PHE A 204 -15.63 2.45 -1.95
C PHE A 204 -15.08 3.77 -1.37
N PHE A 205 -14.51 3.72 -0.18
CA PHE A 205 -14.16 4.92 0.60
C PHE A 205 -12.65 5.17 0.66
N VAL A 206 -11.84 4.10 0.62
CA VAL A 206 -10.38 4.19 0.78
C VAL A 206 -9.68 3.79 -0.52
N PRO A 207 -9.22 4.75 -1.33
CA PRO A 207 -8.65 4.50 -2.65
C PRO A 207 -7.17 4.04 -2.59
N SER A 208 -6.82 3.29 -1.58
CA SER A 208 -5.46 2.79 -1.38
C SER A 208 -5.48 1.42 -0.71
N THR A 209 -4.99 0.40 -1.41
CA THR A 209 -4.82 -0.96 -0.86
C THR A 209 -3.98 -0.95 0.41
N THR A 210 -2.87 -0.23 0.40
CA THR A 210 -1.98 -0.15 1.57
C THR A 210 -2.69 0.44 2.79
N ALA A 211 -3.51 1.47 2.61
CA ALA A 211 -4.28 2.07 3.69
C ALA A 211 -5.34 1.12 4.23
N ARG A 212 -6.06 0.39 3.35
CA ARG A 212 -7.05 -0.62 3.77
C ARG A 212 -6.41 -1.76 4.55
N VAL A 213 -5.32 -2.32 4.03
CA VAL A 213 -4.54 -3.37 4.72
C VAL A 213 -4.02 -2.88 6.07
N ALA A 214 -3.48 -1.66 6.13
CA ALA A 214 -3.00 -1.06 7.38
C ALA A 214 -4.12 -0.87 8.43
N CYS A 215 -5.35 -0.65 8.00
CA CYS A 215 -6.53 -0.61 8.87
C CYS A 215 -6.94 -2.03 9.33
N LEU A 216 -7.06 -2.99 8.41
CA LEU A 216 -7.59 -4.32 8.70
C LEU A 216 -6.63 -5.21 9.49
N VAL A 217 -5.32 -5.15 9.23
CA VAL A 217 -4.32 -6.00 9.88
C VAL A 217 -4.33 -5.89 11.40
N PRO A 218 -4.31 -4.70 12.04
CA PRO A 218 -4.40 -4.60 13.49
C PRO A 218 -5.69 -5.18 14.08
N ILE A 219 -6.81 -5.01 13.39
CA ILE A 219 -8.11 -5.56 13.80
C ILE A 219 -8.06 -7.10 13.78
N VAL A 220 -7.55 -7.66 12.70
CA VAL A 220 -7.40 -9.11 12.53
C VAL A 220 -6.43 -9.70 13.57
N ILE A 221 -5.31 -9.03 13.84
CA ILE A 221 -4.39 -9.43 14.92
C ILE A 221 -5.09 -9.42 16.28
N GLY A 222 -5.87 -8.37 16.56
CA GLY A 222 -6.67 -8.28 17.77
C GLY A 222 -7.66 -9.43 17.91
N MET A 223 -8.34 -9.79 16.82
CA MET A 223 -9.27 -10.93 16.78
C MET A 223 -8.54 -12.26 17.02
N ILE A 224 -7.42 -12.52 16.35
CA ILE A 224 -6.63 -13.74 16.54
C ILE A 224 -6.24 -13.91 18.02
N ARG A 225 -5.78 -12.83 18.65
CA ARG A 225 -5.43 -12.83 20.09
C ARG A 225 -6.64 -13.01 20.99
N ALA A 226 -7.77 -12.41 20.64
CA ALA A 226 -9.01 -12.54 21.40
C ALA A 226 -9.57 -13.99 21.37
N PHE A 227 -9.28 -14.73 20.32
CA PHE A 227 -9.58 -16.17 20.21
C PHE A 227 -8.54 -17.06 20.94
N GLY A 228 -7.56 -16.49 21.64
CA GLY A 228 -6.50 -17.24 22.31
C GLY A 228 -5.48 -17.88 21.38
N LEU A 229 -5.44 -17.49 20.12
CA LEU A 229 -4.56 -18.07 19.11
C LEU A 229 -3.31 -17.23 18.89
N GLN A 230 -2.26 -17.88 18.40
CA GLN A 230 -1.04 -17.20 17.96
C GLN A 230 -1.19 -16.66 16.54
N ILE A 231 -0.55 -15.51 16.24
CA ILE A 231 -0.54 -14.91 14.89
C ILE A 231 0.04 -15.87 13.85
N LYS A 232 1.02 -16.70 14.25
CA LYS A 232 1.64 -17.72 13.40
C LYS A 232 0.83 -19.02 13.26
N SER A 233 -0.40 -19.06 13.75
CA SER A 233 -1.29 -20.20 13.56
C SER A 233 -1.79 -20.30 12.11
N ALA A 234 -2.26 -21.49 11.71
CA ALA A 234 -2.89 -21.69 10.40
C ALA A 234 -4.08 -20.72 10.20
N PHE A 235 -4.88 -20.50 11.24
CA PHE A 235 -5.97 -19.52 11.21
C PHE A 235 -5.46 -18.09 11.04
N GLY A 236 -4.39 -17.70 11.75
CA GLY A 236 -3.77 -16.39 11.58
C GLY A 236 -3.28 -16.17 10.15
N ALA A 237 -2.60 -17.16 9.57
CA ALA A 237 -2.15 -17.12 8.19
C ALA A 237 -3.32 -17.00 7.20
N MET A 238 -4.40 -17.78 7.42
CA MET A 238 -5.61 -17.73 6.61
C MET A 238 -6.22 -16.32 6.60
N LEU A 239 -6.37 -15.68 7.76
CA LEU A 239 -6.94 -14.35 7.84
C LEU A 239 -6.05 -13.27 7.22
N MET A 240 -4.72 -13.34 7.43
CA MET A 240 -3.77 -12.39 6.85
C MET A 240 -3.73 -12.48 5.32
N ILE A 241 -3.77 -13.70 4.77
CA ILE A 241 -3.86 -13.90 3.32
C ILE A 241 -5.18 -13.37 2.80
N THR A 242 -6.29 -13.59 3.51
CA THR A 242 -7.61 -13.07 3.13
C THR A 242 -7.60 -11.55 3.05
N VAL A 243 -7.02 -10.84 4.03
CA VAL A 243 -6.89 -9.38 4.00
C VAL A 243 -6.11 -8.92 2.77
N ALA A 244 -4.94 -9.49 2.53
CA ALA A 244 -4.09 -9.10 1.42
C ALA A 244 -4.76 -9.33 0.05
N GLN A 245 -5.45 -10.46 -0.11
CA GLN A 245 -6.05 -10.83 -1.38
C GLN A 245 -7.36 -10.10 -1.67
N VAL A 246 -8.22 -9.91 -0.67
CA VAL A 246 -9.51 -9.22 -0.88
C VAL A 246 -9.30 -7.76 -1.27
N ASP A 247 -8.33 -7.09 -0.67
CA ASP A 247 -8.01 -5.72 -1.02
C ASP A 247 -7.43 -5.59 -2.43
N SER A 248 -6.69 -6.61 -2.90
CA SER A 248 -6.21 -6.69 -4.28
C SER A 248 -7.33 -6.97 -5.28
N VAL A 249 -8.26 -7.86 -4.95
CA VAL A 249 -9.40 -8.22 -5.81
C VAL A 249 -10.34 -7.03 -6.00
N TRP A 250 -10.74 -6.35 -4.93
CA TRP A 250 -11.65 -5.21 -5.02
C TRP A 250 -10.97 -3.92 -5.54
N ASN A 251 -9.66 -3.89 -5.62
CA ASN A 251 -8.95 -2.87 -6.38
C ASN A 251 -9.37 -2.85 -7.84
N VAL A 252 -9.58 -4.03 -8.45
CA VAL A 252 -10.03 -4.14 -9.85
C VAL A 252 -11.52 -3.81 -9.95
N GLY A 253 -12.35 -4.28 -9.00
CA GLY A 253 -13.80 -4.18 -9.05
C GLY A 253 -14.36 -2.76 -8.97
N ILE A 254 -13.64 -1.81 -8.36
CA ILE A 254 -14.12 -0.45 -8.11
C ILE A 254 -13.18 0.55 -8.74
N LYS A 255 -13.70 1.39 -9.65
CA LYS A 255 -12.92 2.37 -10.43
C LYS A 255 -12.01 3.24 -9.55
N THR A 256 -12.53 3.75 -8.46
CA THR A 256 -11.83 4.67 -7.54
C THR A 256 -11.01 3.98 -6.46
N ALA A 257 -11.02 2.64 -6.38
CA ALA A 257 -10.30 1.90 -5.34
C ALA A 257 -8.78 1.91 -5.54
N ALA A 258 -8.30 2.19 -6.75
CA ALA A 258 -6.89 2.15 -7.05
C ALA A 258 -6.48 3.16 -8.14
N ALA A 259 -5.28 3.73 -7.98
CA ALA A 259 -4.71 4.70 -8.93
C ALA A 259 -4.55 4.12 -10.34
N GLN A 260 -4.15 2.85 -10.45
CA GLN A 260 -3.95 2.17 -11.72
C GLN A 260 -5.22 2.09 -12.58
N ASN A 261 -6.40 1.99 -11.98
CA ASN A 261 -7.66 2.00 -12.73
C ASN A 261 -7.89 3.34 -13.42
N MET A 262 -7.53 4.44 -12.76
CA MET A 262 -7.64 5.78 -13.33
C MET A 262 -6.68 5.98 -14.49
N VAL A 263 -5.47 5.41 -14.39
CA VAL A 263 -4.50 5.41 -15.50
C VAL A 263 -5.05 4.62 -16.68
N ALA A 264 -5.61 3.42 -16.44
CA ALA A 264 -6.22 2.60 -17.47
C ALA A 264 -7.38 3.32 -18.18
N VAL A 265 -8.26 3.97 -17.41
CA VAL A 265 -9.38 4.76 -17.99
C VAL A 265 -8.88 5.91 -18.86
N ASN A 266 -7.81 6.60 -18.44
CA ASN A 266 -7.21 7.66 -19.25
C ASN A 266 -6.64 7.09 -20.56
N PHE A 267 -5.92 5.98 -20.53
CA PHE A 267 -5.43 5.34 -21.75
C PHE A 267 -6.56 4.91 -22.69
N ILE A 268 -7.63 4.33 -22.14
CA ILE A 268 -8.80 3.97 -22.95
C ILE A 268 -9.38 5.21 -23.61
N ARG A 269 -9.60 6.29 -22.87
CA ARG A 269 -10.09 7.54 -23.42
C ARG A 269 -9.17 8.11 -24.51
N ASP A 270 -7.86 8.14 -24.27
CA ASP A 270 -6.89 8.73 -25.18
C ASP A 270 -6.73 7.91 -26.48
N ILE A 271 -6.93 6.58 -26.42
CA ILE A 271 -6.84 5.69 -27.59
C ILE A 271 -8.18 5.59 -28.34
N THR A 272 -9.29 5.45 -27.61
CA THR A 272 -10.60 5.15 -28.21
C THR A 272 -11.52 6.36 -28.33
N GLY A 273 -11.20 7.47 -27.66
CA GLY A 273 -12.08 8.63 -27.53
C GLY A 273 -13.30 8.40 -26.63
N GLN A 274 -13.42 7.23 -25.98
CA GLN A 274 -14.56 6.89 -25.14
C GLN A 274 -14.27 7.20 -23.67
N GLU A 275 -15.22 7.86 -23.02
CA GLU A 275 -15.18 8.07 -21.58
C GLU A 275 -15.88 6.92 -20.85
N ILE A 276 -15.17 6.26 -19.97
CA ILE A 276 -15.73 5.20 -19.10
C ILE A 276 -16.21 5.85 -17.81
N SER A 277 -17.52 5.84 -17.59
CA SER A 277 -18.12 6.31 -16.33
C SER A 277 -17.75 5.40 -15.15
N TRP A 278 -18.05 5.82 -13.92
CA TRP A 278 -17.85 4.98 -12.75
C TRP A 278 -18.72 3.73 -12.79
N LEU A 279 -19.95 3.89 -13.29
CA LEU A 279 -20.92 2.79 -13.36
C LEU A 279 -20.54 1.78 -14.45
N ASP A 280 -20.06 2.22 -15.62
CA ASP A 280 -19.60 1.33 -16.68
C ASP A 280 -18.45 0.43 -16.19
N TRP A 281 -17.48 1.05 -15.49
CA TRP A 281 -16.40 0.28 -14.84
C TRP A 281 -16.94 -0.75 -13.85
N PHE A 282 -17.86 -0.32 -12.97
CA PHE A 282 -18.41 -1.19 -11.95
C PHE A 282 -19.18 -2.37 -12.55
N ILE A 283 -20.02 -2.13 -13.56
CA ILE A 283 -20.76 -3.19 -14.26
C ILE A 283 -19.82 -4.20 -14.92
N ALA A 284 -18.72 -3.72 -15.51
CA ALA A 284 -17.76 -4.59 -16.19
C ALA A 284 -16.85 -5.35 -15.21
N ALA A 285 -16.37 -4.72 -14.16
CA ALA A 285 -15.30 -5.26 -13.30
C ALA A 285 -15.80 -5.88 -11.99
N ALA A 286 -16.93 -5.41 -11.42
CA ALA A 286 -17.43 -5.94 -10.15
C ALA A 286 -17.87 -7.40 -10.22
N PRO A 287 -18.47 -7.93 -11.31
CA PRO A 287 -18.78 -9.35 -11.41
C PRO A 287 -17.53 -10.24 -11.32
N PHE A 288 -16.44 -9.83 -11.95
CA PHE A 288 -15.15 -10.51 -11.83
C PHE A 288 -14.62 -10.48 -10.39
N ALA A 289 -14.64 -9.31 -9.74
CA ALA A 289 -14.20 -9.18 -8.35
C ALA A 289 -15.07 -9.99 -7.37
N ALA A 290 -16.37 -10.04 -7.59
CA ALA A 290 -17.28 -10.88 -6.82
C ALA A 290 -16.98 -12.38 -6.99
N LEU A 291 -16.81 -12.85 -8.23
CA LEU A 291 -16.43 -14.22 -8.52
C LEU A 291 -15.09 -14.58 -7.85
N MET A 292 -14.08 -13.72 -7.99
CA MET A 292 -12.76 -13.91 -7.36
C MET A 292 -12.83 -13.90 -5.84
N SER A 293 -13.76 -13.14 -5.24
CA SER A 293 -14.01 -13.17 -3.78
C SER A 293 -14.57 -14.53 -3.34
N VAL A 294 -15.46 -15.11 -4.13
CA VAL A 294 -15.99 -16.47 -3.88
C VAL A 294 -14.86 -17.50 -4.01
N VAL A 295 -14.07 -17.43 -5.06
CA VAL A 295 -12.90 -18.31 -5.26
C VAL A 295 -11.93 -18.16 -4.09
N LEU A 296 -11.61 -16.92 -3.69
CA LEU A 296 -10.75 -16.64 -2.53
C LEU A 296 -11.29 -17.33 -1.26
N TYR A 297 -12.58 -17.19 -0.98
CA TYR A 297 -13.21 -17.85 0.17
C TYR A 297 -12.98 -19.36 0.16
N PHE A 298 -13.25 -20.04 -0.96
CA PHE A 298 -13.06 -21.49 -1.07
C PHE A 298 -11.59 -21.90 -0.98
N VAL A 299 -10.69 -21.15 -1.62
CA VAL A 299 -9.26 -21.44 -1.60
C VAL A 299 -8.72 -21.34 -0.18
N VAL A 300 -8.95 -20.22 0.52
CA VAL A 300 -8.40 -20.01 1.88
C VAL A 300 -9.04 -20.95 2.89
N THR A 301 -10.34 -21.22 2.83
CA THR A 301 -11.02 -22.09 3.79
C THR A 301 -10.69 -23.56 3.58
N LYS A 302 -10.57 -24.04 2.34
CA LYS A 302 -10.24 -25.44 2.05
C LYS A 302 -8.74 -25.75 2.14
N LEU A 303 -7.87 -24.86 1.65
CA LEU A 303 -6.43 -25.11 1.64
C LEU A 303 -5.75 -24.76 2.96
N LEU A 304 -6.21 -23.73 3.67
CA LEU A 304 -5.57 -23.23 4.89
C LEU A 304 -6.41 -23.49 6.15
N GLY A 305 -7.73 -23.71 5.99
CA GLY A 305 -8.68 -23.85 7.09
C GLY A 305 -8.84 -25.27 7.68
N GLY A 306 -8.06 -26.25 7.24
CA GLY A 306 -8.28 -27.69 7.42
C GLY A 306 -8.28 -28.23 8.86
N SER A 307 -8.18 -27.40 9.92
CA SER A 307 -8.20 -27.85 11.33
C SER A 307 -8.59 -26.75 12.33
N VAL A 308 -9.42 -25.82 11.93
CA VAL A 308 -9.82 -24.75 12.86
C VAL A 308 -11.13 -25.09 13.53
N GLU A 309 -11.07 -25.51 14.80
CA GLU A 309 -12.25 -25.77 15.61
C GLU A 309 -13.06 -24.47 15.89
N PRO A 310 -14.41 -24.59 16.10
CA PRO A 310 -15.24 -23.46 16.49
C PRO A 310 -14.78 -22.86 17.82
N PHE A 311 -14.57 -21.54 17.88
CA PHE A 311 -14.08 -20.87 19.09
C PHE A 311 -15.21 -20.59 20.08
N GLN A 312 -14.99 -20.91 21.37
CA GLN A 312 -15.86 -20.48 22.44
C GLN A 312 -15.54 -19.01 22.81
N GLY A 313 -16.57 -18.15 22.82
CA GLY A 313 -16.43 -16.75 23.27
C GLY A 313 -16.06 -15.71 22.21
N GLY A 314 -15.99 -16.06 20.93
CA GLY A 314 -15.58 -15.14 19.86
C GLY A 314 -16.46 -13.90 19.70
N GLU A 315 -17.78 -13.99 19.92
CA GLU A 315 -18.68 -12.82 19.84
C GLU A 315 -18.41 -11.79 20.93
N ALA A 316 -18.12 -12.25 22.16
CA ALA A 316 -17.79 -11.35 23.28
C ALA A 316 -16.48 -10.61 23.02
N ALA A 317 -15.50 -11.27 22.41
CA ALA A 317 -14.22 -10.68 22.05
C ALA A 317 -14.36 -9.58 21.00
N VAL A 318 -15.14 -9.81 19.94
CA VAL A 318 -15.42 -8.80 18.91
C VAL A 318 -16.19 -7.61 19.48
N ARG A 319 -17.21 -7.86 20.32
CA ARG A 319 -17.95 -6.79 21.00
C ARG A 319 -17.06 -5.95 21.93
N LYS A 320 -16.13 -6.59 22.65
CA LYS A 320 -15.18 -5.87 23.51
C LYS A 320 -14.25 -4.95 22.70
N GLN A 321 -13.76 -5.41 21.54
CA GLN A 321 -12.98 -4.57 20.64
C GLN A 321 -13.79 -3.40 20.05
N LEU A 322 -15.07 -3.64 19.72
CA LEU A 322 -15.96 -2.59 19.24
C LEU A 322 -16.20 -1.52 20.33
N ALA A 323 -16.38 -1.93 21.58
CA ALA A 323 -16.57 -1.01 22.71
C ALA A 323 -15.31 -0.19 23.06
N SER A 324 -14.12 -0.71 22.72
CA SER A 324 -12.84 -0.02 22.94
C SER A 324 -12.35 0.81 21.75
N ALA A 325 -13.09 0.81 20.64
CA ALA A 325 -12.76 1.63 19.47
C ALA A 325 -13.11 3.10 19.74
N PRO A 326 -12.22 4.06 19.35
CA PRO A 326 -12.44 5.49 19.55
C PRO A 326 -13.63 6.03 18.74
#